data_2aa94898d730800901f05f61be42d9c5
#
_entry.id   2aa94898d730800901f05f61be42d9c5
#
_cell.length_a   1.000
_cell.length_b   1.000
_cell.length_c   1.000
_cell.angle_alpha   90.00
_cell.angle_beta   90.00
_cell.angle_gamma   90.00
#
_symmetry.space_group_name_H-M   'P 1'
#
loop_
_entity.id
_entity.type
_entity.pdbx_description
1 polymer ?
#
loop_
_entity_poly.entity_id
_entity_poly.type
_entity_poly.pdbx_seq_one_letter_code
_entity_poly.pdbx_strand_id
1 'polypeptide(L)'
;QNANVANGATGTATVNLRGLGSPRTLVLVDGRRMPYGGVTNSAADLNQIPAAMVERVEILTGGASAVYGSDAIGGVVNFIMKKDFEGVQFDAQYGFYQHNNSYEGDGAVKLRDVIKGRAVTNPAAFRLPGNYVTDGAGTEFNVLMGVSTEDGRGNITAYAGVRDNDEVLQRDRDYSACSLSATRNQDLSHRCGGSATSYPGYFYQFGNPDGPFTIDSTTGNTFRPYNGATDAYNFGPANHYQRPDRRYSLGAMGHYELNEHADVYTQLMFTDYSSIAQIAPGGNFFDSSQVNCDNPLM
;
A
#
# COMPACT_ATOMS: atom_id res chain seq x y z
N GLN A 1 5.91 3.60 -2.60
CA GLN A 1 5.28 2.31 -2.86
C GLN A 1 4.28 1.96 -1.76
N ASN A 2 3.02 1.85 -2.12
CA ASN A 2 1.89 1.58 -1.23
C ASN A 2 1.76 0.09 -0.87
N ALA A 3 2.83 -0.53 -0.44
CA ALA A 3 2.88 -1.97 -0.22
C ALA A 3 2.21 -2.45 1.08
N ASN A 4 1.74 -1.56 1.92
CA ASN A 4 1.18 -1.96 3.21
C ASN A 4 -0.33 -2.12 3.11
N VAL A 5 -0.81 -3.35 3.09
CA VAL A 5 -2.23 -3.71 3.01
C VAL A 5 -2.94 -3.44 4.35
N ALA A 6 -2.19 -3.41 5.45
CA ALA A 6 -2.75 -3.28 6.79
C ALA A 6 -3.03 -1.84 7.21
N ASN A 7 -3.96 -1.70 8.12
CA ASN A 7 -4.45 -0.46 8.72
C ASN A 7 -3.34 0.39 9.34
N GLY A 8 -3.41 1.69 9.23
CA GLY A 8 -2.65 2.65 10.03
C GLY A 8 -1.57 3.45 9.29
N ALA A 9 -0.83 2.89 8.35
CA ALA A 9 0.16 3.63 7.55
C ALA A 9 -0.24 3.67 6.06
N THR A 10 -1.53 3.75 5.83
CA THR A 10 -2.12 3.65 4.51
C THR A 10 -1.77 4.85 3.65
N GLY A 11 -1.12 4.59 2.52
CA GLY A 11 -0.80 5.63 1.55
C GLY A 11 0.53 6.34 1.79
N THR A 12 1.23 6.10 2.91
CA THR A 12 2.55 6.71 3.17
C THR A 12 3.67 5.86 2.60
N ALA A 13 4.64 6.49 1.94
CA ALA A 13 5.89 5.87 1.53
C ALA A 13 6.98 6.23 2.53
N THR A 14 7.52 5.24 3.23
CA THR A 14 8.53 5.47 4.27
C THR A 14 9.85 4.79 3.93
N VAL A 15 10.94 5.31 4.47
CA VAL A 15 12.26 4.67 4.41
C VAL A 15 12.57 4.02 5.76
N ASN A 16 13.15 2.83 5.71
CA ASN A 16 13.55 2.07 6.89
C ASN A 16 14.98 1.54 6.71
N LEU A 17 15.94 2.28 7.21
CA LEU A 17 17.34 1.85 7.15
C LEU A 17 17.60 0.74 8.16
N ARG A 18 18.29 -0.31 7.72
CA ARG A 18 18.71 -1.46 8.54
C ARG A 18 17.55 -2.25 9.19
N GLY A 19 16.30 -2.04 8.76
CA GLY A 19 15.15 -2.72 9.36
C GLY A 19 14.80 -2.28 10.79
N LEU A 20 15.35 -1.16 11.27
CA LEU A 20 15.13 -0.68 12.65
C LEU A 20 13.79 0.01 12.88
N GLY A 21 12.99 0.15 11.81
CA GLY A 21 11.70 0.84 11.82
C GLY A 21 11.79 2.24 11.19
N SER A 22 10.79 2.59 10.41
CA SER A 22 10.75 3.89 9.74
C SER A 22 10.77 5.11 10.67
N PRO A 23 10.20 5.08 11.90
CA PRO A 23 10.34 6.18 12.85
C PRO A 23 11.75 6.45 13.35
N ARG A 24 12.69 5.51 13.11
CA ARG A 24 14.10 5.65 13.49
C ARG A 24 15.02 6.02 12.32
N THR A 25 14.44 6.31 11.18
CA THR A 25 15.15 6.81 9.99
C THR A 25 14.73 8.25 9.74
N LEU A 26 15.64 9.18 10.00
CA LEU A 26 15.38 10.60 9.79
C LEU A 26 15.44 10.94 8.30
N VAL A 27 14.42 11.62 7.81
CA VAL A 27 14.38 12.14 6.43
C VAL A 27 14.55 13.66 6.45
N LEU A 28 15.44 14.12 5.62
CA LEU A 28 15.73 15.55 5.43
C LEU A 28 15.50 15.92 3.95
N VAL A 29 15.12 17.17 3.73
CA VAL A 29 15.16 17.85 2.43
C VAL A 29 16.06 19.07 2.59
N ASP A 30 17.17 19.11 1.85
CA ASP A 30 18.20 20.14 1.96
C ASP A 30 18.65 20.40 3.42
N GLY A 31 18.84 19.32 4.19
CA GLY A 31 19.25 19.38 5.59
C GLY A 31 18.14 19.72 6.58
N ARG A 32 16.90 19.95 6.14
CA ARG A 32 15.76 20.28 7.00
C ARG A 32 14.88 19.07 7.24
N ARG A 33 14.42 18.88 8.45
CA ARG A 33 13.53 17.77 8.82
C ARG A 33 12.21 17.85 8.09
N MET A 34 11.79 16.74 7.51
CA MET A 34 10.44 16.60 7.00
C MET A 34 9.44 16.41 8.14
N PRO A 35 8.21 16.93 7.98
CA PRO A 35 7.13 16.62 8.91
C PRO A 35 6.73 15.13 8.83
N TYR A 36 6.04 14.65 9.85
CA TYR A 36 5.48 13.32 9.84
C TYR A 36 4.36 13.19 8.81
N GLY A 37 4.37 12.07 8.09
CA GLY A 37 3.42 11.80 6.99
C GLY A 37 2.06 11.28 7.43
N GLY A 38 1.84 11.02 8.72
CA GLY A 38 0.59 10.48 9.23
C GLY A 38 0.41 10.71 10.73
N VAL A 39 -0.83 10.66 11.18
CA VAL A 39 -1.19 10.89 12.60
C VAL A 39 -0.76 9.75 13.53
N THR A 40 -0.60 8.56 12.99
CA THR A 40 -0.27 7.34 13.78
C THR A 40 1.16 6.86 13.58
N ASN A 41 1.90 7.47 12.65
CA ASN A 41 3.25 7.05 12.31
C ASN A 41 4.19 8.27 12.31
N SER A 42 5.16 8.27 13.20
CA SER A 42 6.18 9.32 13.31
C SER A 42 7.30 9.17 12.27
N ALA A 43 6.96 8.82 11.04
CA ALA A 43 7.87 8.77 9.91
C ALA A 43 7.47 9.77 8.83
N ALA A 44 8.45 10.30 8.10
CA ALA A 44 8.21 11.17 6.96
C ALA A 44 7.58 10.40 5.81
N ASP A 45 6.68 11.04 5.07
CA ASP A 45 6.09 10.48 3.86
C ASP A 45 6.87 10.94 2.63
N LEU A 46 7.61 10.03 2.01
CA LEU A 46 8.39 10.32 0.80
C LEU A 46 7.53 10.69 -0.41
N ASN A 47 6.23 10.41 -0.39
CA ASN A 47 5.32 10.87 -1.45
C ASN A 47 5.24 12.41 -1.53
N GLN A 48 5.63 13.12 -0.48
CA GLN A 48 5.67 14.58 -0.47
C GLN A 48 6.87 15.16 -1.20
N ILE A 49 7.89 14.33 -1.52
CA ILE A 49 9.10 14.78 -2.22
C ILE A 49 8.88 14.67 -3.73
N PRO A 50 8.92 15.77 -4.49
CA PRO A 50 8.81 15.73 -5.94
C PRO A 50 10.09 15.14 -6.56
N ALA A 51 9.99 13.94 -7.12
CA ALA A 51 11.15 13.22 -7.66
C ALA A 51 11.89 14.00 -8.74
N ALA A 52 11.18 14.76 -9.58
CA ALA A 52 11.76 15.59 -10.64
C ALA A 52 12.71 16.68 -10.10
N MET A 53 12.51 17.10 -8.85
CA MET A 53 13.33 18.11 -8.18
C MET A 53 14.56 17.52 -7.47
N VAL A 54 14.60 16.21 -7.26
CA VAL A 54 15.73 15.59 -6.56
C VAL A 54 16.97 15.57 -7.48
N GLU A 55 18.05 16.19 -7.00
CA GLU A 55 19.35 16.13 -7.65
C GLU A 55 20.09 14.83 -7.26
N ARG A 56 20.17 14.58 -5.94
CA ARG A 56 20.82 13.41 -5.37
C ARG A 56 20.28 13.07 -3.99
N VAL A 57 20.57 11.86 -3.54
CA VAL A 57 20.20 11.39 -2.18
C VAL A 57 21.49 11.05 -1.43
N GLU A 58 21.64 11.63 -0.25
CA GLU A 58 22.77 11.39 0.65
C GLU A 58 22.31 10.53 1.82
N ILE A 59 23.08 9.49 2.15
CA ILE A 59 22.70 8.55 3.22
C ILE A 59 23.82 8.50 4.26
N LEU A 60 23.49 8.82 5.51
CA LEU A 60 24.38 8.66 6.65
C LEU A 60 23.91 7.48 7.51
N THR A 61 24.73 6.44 7.59
CA THR A 61 24.34 5.16 8.22
C THR A 61 24.96 4.92 9.61
N GLY A 62 25.81 5.78 10.09
CA GLY A 62 26.51 5.61 11.40
C GLY A 62 26.64 6.89 12.19
N GLY A 63 26.52 6.81 13.52
CA GLY A 63 26.73 7.94 14.43
C GLY A 63 25.75 9.10 14.29
N ALA A 64 24.73 8.96 13.44
CA ALA A 64 23.80 10.04 13.11
C ALA A 64 23.00 10.53 14.31
N SER A 65 22.66 9.66 15.24
CA SER A 65 21.89 9.99 16.44
C SER A 65 22.60 10.97 17.39
N ALA A 66 23.92 10.99 17.39
CA ALA A 66 24.70 11.93 18.19
C ALA A 66 24.51 13.40 17.74
N VAL A 67 24.24 13.60 16.43
CA VAL A 67 24.05 14.93 15.84
C VAL A 67 22.57 15.27 15.65
N TYR A 68 21.78 14.28 15.19
CA TYR A 68 20.41 14.47 14.75
C TYR A 68 19.35 13.99 15.75
N GLY A 69 19.76 13.33 16.86
CA GLY A 69 18.85 12.86 17.90
C GLY A 69 18.28 11.45 17.65
N SER A 70 17.30 11.08 18.46
CA SER A 70 16.73 9.72 18.54
C SER A 70 16.09 9.22 17.24
N ASP A 71 15.59 10.13 16.39
CA ASP A 71 14.93 9.78 15.13
C ASP A 71 15.93 9.28 14.08
N ALA A 72 17.24 9.50 14.31
CA ALA A 72 18.30 9.11 13.40
C ALA A 72 19.11 7.87 13.87
N ILE A 73 18.53 7.01 14.72
CA ILE A 73 19.18 5.78 15.21
C ILE A 73 19.49 4.83 14.03
N GLY A 74 18.54 4.69 13.09
CA GLY A 74 18.72 3.90 11.87
C GLY A 74 19.62 4.57 10.84
N GLY A 75 19.73 5.88 10.90
CA GLY A 75 20.46 6.73 9.97
C GLY A 75 19.66 7.93 9.50
N VAL A 76 20.26 8.68 8.57
CA VAL A 76 19.66 9.87 7.93
C VAL A 76 19.63 9.66 6.43
N VAL A 77 18.52 10.04 5.80
CA VAL A 77 18.38 10.14 4.34
C VAL A 77 18.09 11.60 4.01
N ASN A 78 19.01 12.27 3.34
CA ASN A 78 18.89 13.66 2.97
C ASN A 78 18.69 13.77 1.45
N PHE A 79 17.57 14.31 1.02
CA PHE A 79 17.25 14.60 -0.37
C PHE A 79 17.77 16.00 -0.70
N ILE A 80 18.73 16.08 -1.60
CA ILE A 80 19.25 17.33 -2.10
C ILE A 80 18.46 17.72 -3.34
N MET A 81 17.89 18.91 -3.31
CA MET A 81 17.04 19.40 -4.38
C MET A 81 17.85 20.20 -5.41
N LYS A 82 17.37 20.22 -6.65
CA LYS A 82 17.94 21.06 -7.73
C LYS A 82 17.70 22.52 -7.39
N LYS A 83 18.78 23.29 -7.23
CA LYS A 83 18.72 24.71 -6.83
C LYS A 83 19.07 25.67 -7.97
N ASP A 84 19.94 25.25 -8.88
CA ASP A 84 20.52 26.11 -9.94
C ASP A 84 20.11 25.56 -11.31
N PHE A 85 18.83 25.22 -11.45
CA PHE A 85 18.33 24.74 -12.73
C PHE A 85 18.13 25.91 -13.71
N GLU A 86 18.56 25.73 -14.95
CA GLU A 86 18.33 26.68 -16.04
C GLU A 86 17.57 26.03 -17.18
N GLY A 87 16.55 26.74 -17.68
CA GLY A 87 15.74 26.27 -18.80
C GLY A 87 14.41 25.66 -18.37
N VAL A 88 13.86 24.81 -19.25
CA VAL A 88 12.56 24.13 -19.04
C VAL A 88 12.74 22.64 -19.31
N GLN A 89 12.31 21.82 -18.37
CA GLN A 89 12.28 20.36 -18.49
C GLN A 89 10.83 19.87 -18.34
N PHE A 90 10.40 19.03 -19.27
CA PHE A 90 9.15 18.28 -19.18
C PHE A 90 9.49 16.80 -18.97
N ASP A 91 8.78 16.18 -18.07
CA ASP A 91 8.85 14.75 -17.81
C ASP A 91 7.45 14.17 -17.85
N ALA A 92 7.23 13.15 -18.69
CA ALA A 92 5.95 12.47 -18.81
C ALA A 92 6.18 10.96 -18.75
N GLN A 93 5.49 10.29 -17.86
CA GLN A 93 5.57 8.85 -17.69
C GLN A 93 4.18 8.22 -17.73
N TYR A 94 4.09 7.09 -18.44
CA TYR A 94 2.95 6.20 -18.42
C TYR A 94 3.40 4.77 -18.19
N GLY A 95 2.70 4.06 -17.31
CA GLY A 95 2.99 2.67 -17.00
C GLY A 95 1.71 1.89 -16.69
N PHE A 96 1.78 0.59 -16.77
CA PHE A 96 0.69 -0.33 -16.39
C PHE A 96 1.26 -1.71 -16.06
N TYR A 97 0.46 -2.54 -15.39
CA TYR A 97 0.81 -3.92 -15.13
C TYR A 97 0.09 -4.87 -16.08
N GLN A 98 0.78 -5.94 -16.45
CA GLN A 98 0.20 -7.05 -17.20
C GLN A 98 0.46 -8.34 -16.44
N HIS A 99 -0.55 -9.22 -16.41
CA HIS A 99 -0.41 -10.55 -15.82
C HIS A 99 -1.15 -11.60 -16.65
N ASN A 100 -0.46 -12.74 -16.83
CA ASN A 100 -1.03 -13.92 -17.48
C ASN A 100 -1.50 -14.92 -16.41
N ASN A 101 -2.78 -14.91 -16.12
CA ASN A 101 -3.42 -15.85 -15.19
C ASN A 101 -3.62 -17.26 -15.78
N SER A 102 -3.32 -17.46 -17.06
CA SER A 102 -3.45 -18.76 -17.71
C SER A 102 -2.12 -19.53 -17.77
N TYR A 103 -1.05 -18.97 -17.17
CA TYR A 103 0.24 -19.64 -17.15
C TYR A 103 0.15 -20.95 -16.36
N GLU A 104 0.49 -22.04 -17.01
CA GLU A 104 0.57 -23.36 -16.43
C GLU A 104 2.06 -23.73 -16.30
N GLY A 105 2.62 -23.49 -15.11
CA GLY A 105 4.01 -23.88 -14.80
C GLY A 105 4.20 -25.39 -14.80
N ASP A 106 5.39 -25.84 -15.11
CA ASP A 106 5.76 -27.26 -15.09
C ASP A 106 5.58 -27.86 -13.69
N GLY A 107 4.63 -28.79 -13.53
CA GLY A 107 4.44 -29.60 -12.32
C GLY A 107 3.77 -28.91 -11.14
N ALA A 108 3.34 -27.67 -11.25
CA ALA A 108 2.62 -26.99 -10.17
C ALA A 108 1.12 -27.31 -10.21
N VAL A 109 0.50 -27.36 -9.02
CA VAL A 109 -0.95 -27.34 -8.90
C VAL A 109 -1.44 -26.05 -9.58
N LYS A 110 -2.28 -26.21 -10.59
CA LYS A 110 -2.85 -25.08 -11.34
C LYS A 110 -3.73 -24.25 -10.40
N LEU A 111 -3.27 -23.08 -10.01
CA LEU A 111 -4.00 -22.21 -9.08
C LEU A 111 -5.43 -21.93 -9.55
N ARG A 112 -5.62 -21.78 -10.86
CA ARG A 112 -6.95 -21.63 -11.45
C ARG A 112 -7.88 -22.82 -11.18
N ASP A 113 -7.37 -24.03 -11.15
CA ASP A 113 -8.19 -25.23 -10.88
C ASP A 113 -8.59 -25.30 -9.41
N VAL A 114 -7.74 -24.83 -8.52
CA VAL A 114 -8.07 -24.67 -7.08
C VAL A 114 -9.22 -23.69 -6.91
N ILE A 115 -9.17 -22.53 -7.61
CA ILE A 115 -10.25 -21.54 -7.59
C ILE A 115 -11.53 -22.11 -8.20
N LYS A 116 -11.44 -22.78 -9.37
CA LYS A 116 -12.58 -23.44 -10.02
C LYS A 116 -13.26 -24.43 -9.10
N GLY A 117 -12.50 -25.26 -8.38
CA GLY A 117 -13.05 -26.23 -7.43
C GLY A 117 -13.94 -25.57 -6.38
N ARG A 118 -13.56 -24.37 -5.89
CA ARG A 118 -14.38 -23.59 -4.96
C ARG A 118 -15.53 -22.87 -5.64
N ALA A 119 -15.35 -22.43 -6.87
CA ALA A 119 -16.40 -21.77 -7.65
C ALA A 119 -17.62 -22.68 -7.92
N VAL A 120 -17.44 -24.01 -7.91
CA VAL A 120 -18.56 -24.95 -8.03
C VAL A 120 -19.55 -24.80 -6.86
N THR A 121 -19.05 -24.58 -5.65
CA THR A 121 -19.89 -24.48 -4.44
C THR A 121 -20.31 -23.05 -4.12
N ASN A 122 -19.47 -22.06 -4.47
CA ASN A 122 -19.75 -20.65 -4.21
C ASN A 122 -19.17 -19.76 -5.33
N PRO A 123 -19.84 -19.67 -6.49
CA PRO A 123 -19.35 -18.91 -7.64
C PRO A 123 -19.28 -17.41 -7.42
N ALA A 124 -20.09 -16.89 -6.49
CA ALA A 124 -20.11 -15.46 -6.16
C ALA A 124 -18.83 -15.04 -5.43
N ALA A 125 -18.34 -15.88 -4.51
CA ALA A 125 -17.18 -15.60 -3.68
C ALA A 125 -15.84 -16.04 -4.35
N PHE A 126 -15.86 -16.95 -5.30
CA PHE A 126 -14.66 -17.51 -5.94
C PHE A 126 -14.70 -17.32 -7.46
N ARG A 127 -14.65 -16.08 -7.89
CA ARG A 127 -14.60 -15.76 -9.32
C ARG A 127 -13.20 -16.01 -9.86
N LEU A 128 -13.14 -16.63 -11.04
CA LEU A 128 -11.88 -16.76 -11.77
C LEU A 128 -11.47 -15.41 -12.35
N PRO A 129 -10.21 -14.99 -12.16
CA PRO A 129 -9.68 -13.85 -12.88
C PRO A 129 -9.63 -14.10 -14.39
N GLY A 130 -9.67 -13.05 -15.18
CA GLY A 130 -9.47 -13.13 -16.63
C GLY A 130 -8.14 -13.80 -16.98
N ASN A 131 -8.05 -14.43 -18.16
CA ASN A 131 -6.80 -15.11 -18.58
C ASN A 131 -5.63 -14.13 -18.65
N TYR A 132 -5.88 -12.94 -19.20
CA TYR A 132 -4.93 -11.84 -19.26
C TYR A 132 -5.57 -10.62 -18.62
N VAL A 133 -4.81 -9.96 -17.78
CA VAL A 133 -5.24 -8.75 -17.10
C VAL A 133 -4.24 -7.64 -17.37
N THR A 134 -4.76 -6.47 -17.70
CA THR A 134 -4.00 -5.22 -17.77
C THR A 134 -4.67 -4.23 -16.84
N ASP A 135 -3.95 -3.75 -15.84
CA ASP A 135 -4.48 -2.89 -14.77
C ASP A 135 -3.38 -2.01 -14.16
N GLY A 136 -3.74 -1.24 -13.13
CA GLY A 136 -2.82 -0.40 -12.38
C GLY A 136 -2.13 0.63 -13.28
N ALA A 137 -2.88 1.21 -14.22
CA ALA A 137 -2.36 2.29 -15.06
C ALA A 137 -1.88 3.44 -14.17
N GLY A 138 -0.72 3.98 -14.51
CA GLY A 138 -0.15 5.13 -13.83
C GLY A 138 0.30 6.18 -14.84
N THR A 139 -0.04 7.43 -14.55
CA THR A 139 0.42 8.59 -15.31
C THR A 139 1.12 9.56 -14.39
N GLU A 140 2.25 10.08 -14.83
CA GLU A 140 2.94 11.16 -14.14
C GLU A 140 3.38 12.19 -15.15
N PHE A 141 3.14 13.46 -14.83
CA PHE A 141 3.60 14.59 -15.62
C PHE A 141 4.22 15.62 -14.69
N ASN A 142 5.43 16.05 -15.02
CA ASN A 142 6.15 17.07 -14.27
C ASN A 142 6.68 18.14 -15.22
N VAL A 143 6.70 19.37 -14.75
CA VAL A 143 7.40 20.48 -15.39
C VAL A 143 8.34 21.13 -14.37
N LEU A 144 9.54 21.42 -14.82
CA LEU A 144 10.57 22.11 -14.05
C LEU A 144 11.05 23.29 -14.89
N MET A 145 11.12 24.46 -14.30
CA MET A 145 11.57 25.69 -14.93
C MET A 145 12.54 26.41 -14.01
N GLY A 146 13.58 26.98 -14.58
CA GLY A 146 14.53 27.75 -13.79
C GLY A 146 15.25 28.82 -14.61
N VAL A 147 15.65 29.86 -13.93
CA VAL A 147 16.39 30.96 -14.49
C VAL A 147 17.38 31.50 -13.46
N SER A 148 18.60 31.74 -13.90
CA SER A 148 19.63 32.43 -13.12
C SER A 148 19.67 33.92 -13.44
N THR A 149 20.15 34.72 -12.50
CA THR A 149 20.40 36.14 -12.72
C THR A 149 21.60 36.33 -13.64
N GLU A 150 21.63 37.44 -14.39
CA GLU A 150 22.73 37.73 -15.33
C GLU A 150 24.11 37.80 -14.68
N ASP A 151 24.14 38.19 -13.41
CA ASP A 151 25.38 38.26 -12.62
C ASP A 151 25.80 36.89 -12.00
N GLY A 152 25.01 35.83 -12.24
CA GLY A 152 25.27 34.47 -11.74
C GLY A 152 25.13 34.32 -10.21
N ARG A 153 24.63 35.34 -9.50
CA ARG A 153 24.54 35.33 -8.04
C ARG A 153 23.22 34.77 -7.52
N GLY A 154 22.25 34.54 -8.38
CA GLY A 154 20.94 34.03 -7.95
C GLY A 154 20.30 33.13 -8.98
N ASN A 155 19.41 32.25 -8.49
CA ASN A 155 18.58 31.38 -9.30
C ASN A 155 17.19 31.28 -8.69
N ILE A 156 16.19 31.11 -9.54
CA ILE A 156 14.85 30.70 -9.16
C ILE A 156 14.50 29.45 -9.96
N THR A 157 14.23 28.37 -9.26
CA THR A 157 13.73 27.11 -9.82
C THR A 157 12.34 26.83 -9.32
N ALA A 158 11.40 26.62 -10.24
CA ALA A 158 9.99 26.30 -9.93
C ALA A 158 9.58 24.98 -10.57
N TYR A 159 8.66 24.26 -9.93
CA TYR A 159 8.15 23.00 -10.44
C TYR A 159 6.64 22.86 -10.20
N ALA A 160 6.02 22.08 -11.08
CA ALA A 160 4.67 21.58 -10.89
C ALA A 160 4.58 20.14 -11.41
N GLY A 161 3.75 19.32 -10.76
CA GLY A 161 3.58 17.95 -11.17
C GLY A 161 2.23 17.36 -10.76
N VAL A 162 1.79 16.39 -11.55
CA VAL A 162 0.61 15.58 -11.25
C VAL A 162 0.96 14.11 -11.44
N ARG A 163 0.51 13.27 -10.53
CA ARG A 163 0.56 11.80 -10.65
C ARG A 163 -0.80 11.22 -10.32
N ASP A 164 -1.22 10.25 -11.12
CA ASP A 164 -2.45 9.48 -10.93
C ASP A 164 -2.14 8.01 -11.18
N ASN A 165 -2.39 7.15 -10.19
CA ASN A 165 -2.19 5.71 -10.30
C ASN A 165 -3.49 4.99 -9.98
N ASP A 166 -3.87 4.05 -10.85
CA ASP A 166 -5.01 3.18 -10.64
C ASP A 166 -4.71 2.04 -9.66
N GLU A 167 -5.75 1.44 -9.14
CA GLU A 167 -5.67 0.30 -8.26
C GLU A 167 -5.23 -0.98 -8.97
N VAL A 168 -4.62 -1.90 -8.21
CA VAL A 168 -4.46 -3.31 -8.56
C VAL A 168 -5.11 -4.15 -7.49
N LEU A 169 -6.13 -4.93 -7.86
CA LEU A 169 -6.89 -5.76 -6.94
C LEU A 169 -6.39 -7.20 -6.90
N GLN A 170 -6.45 -7.80 -5.72
CA GLN A 170 -6.08 -9.20 -5.54
C GLN A 170 -6.98 -10.16 -6.32
N ARG A 171 -8.24 -9.79 -6.56
CA ARG A 171 -9.19 -10.60 -7.34
C ARG A 171 -8.76 -10.84 -8.79
N ASP A 172 -7.88 -9.99 -9.32
CA ASP A 172 -7.46 -10.03 -10.71
C ASP A 172 -6.18 -10.84 -10.93
N ARG A 173 -5.74 -11.56 -9.91
CA ARG A 173 -4.56 -12.46 -9.95
C ARG A 173 -4.95 -13.87 -9.50
N ASP A 174 -4.54 -14.88 -10.23
CA ASP A 174 -4.79 -16.29 -9.91
C ASP A 174 -4.18 -16.70 -8.55
N TYR A 175 -3.04 -16.12 -8.18
CA TYR A 175 -2.37 -16.41 -6.91
C TYR A 175 -2.98 -15.68 -5.69
N SER A 176 -4.04 -14.90 -5.88
CA SER A 176 -4.67 -14.14 -4.77
C SER A 176 -6.17 -13.92 -4.92
N ALA A 177 -6.78 -14.38 -6.01
CA ALA A 177 -8.23 -14.35 -6.16
C ALA A 177 -8.97 -15.17 -5.10
N CYS A 178 -8.24 -16.00 -4.36
CA CYS A 178 -8.69 -16.56 -3.09
C CYS A 178 -7.57 -16.54 -2.05
N SER A 179 -7.95 -16.66 -0.79
CA SER A 179 -6.99 -16.86 0.30
C SER A 179 -6.34 -18.22 0.16
N LEU A 180 -5.21 -18.27 -0.56
CA LEU A 180 -4.45 -19.50 -0.77
C LEU A 180 -3.75 -19.93 0.53
N SER A 181 -3.85 -21.19 0.87
CA SER A 181 -3.08 -21.83 1.92
C SER A 181 -2.48 -23.13 1.42
N ALA A 182 -1.26 -23.43 1.88
CA ALA A 182 -0.65 -24.72 1.62
C ALA A 182 -1.43 -25.81 2.37
N THR A 183 -1.58 -26.97 1.75
CA THR A 183 -2.03 -28.16 2.47
C THR A 183 -0.92 -28.65 3.39
N ARG A 184 -1.29 -29.37 4.45
CA ARG A 184 -0.29 -29.97 5.37
C ARG A 184 0.45 -31.17 4.74
N ASN A 185 0.05 -31.59 3.56
CA ASN A 185 0.68 -32.69 2.85
C ASN A 185 1.99 -32.21 2.20
N GLN A 186 2.94 -33.13 2.07
CA GLN A 186 4.25 -32.85 1.44
C GLN A 186 4.18 -32.64 -0.07
N ASP A 187 2.99 -32.71 -0.66
CA ASP A 187 2.74 -32.60 -2.10
C ASP A 187 2.74 -31.14 -2.62
N LEU A 188 3.02 -30.17 -1.74
CA LEU A 188 3.00 -28.74 -2.07
C LEU A 188 1.66 -28.25 -2.64
N SER A 189 0.59 -29.01 -2.43
CA SER A 189 -0.73 -28.64 -2.93
C SER A 189 -1.25 -27.38 -2.23
N HIS A 190 -2.09 -26.63 -2.94
CA HIS A 190 -2.73 -25.43 -2.43
C HIS A 190 -4.25 -25.62 -2.36
N ARG A 191 -4.87 -24.92 -1.46
CA ARG A 191 -6.32 -24.81 -1.38
C ARG A 191 -6.76 -23.37 -1.21
N CYS A 192 -7.93 -23.03 -1.72
CA CYS A 192 -8.59 -21.80 -1.35
C CYS A 192 -9.17 -21.96 0.05
N GLY A 193 -8.61 -21.24 0.99
CA GLY A 193 -9.12 -21.08 2.34
C GLY A 193 -10.06 -19.91 2.46
N GLY A 194 -10.04 -19.28 3.63
CA GLY A 194 -10.83 -18.10 3.94
C GLY A 194 -10.91 -17.88 5.45
N SER A 195 -11.68 -16.89 5.85
CA SER A 195 -11.96 -16.62 7.25
C SER A 195 -13.18 -17.40 7.72
N ALA A 196 -13.11 -17.95 8.92
CA ALA A 196 -14.27 -18.50 9.62
C ALA A 196 -15.28 -17.39 9.99
N THR A 197 -14.83 -16.14 10.10
CA THR A 197 -15.70 -14.98 10.24
C THR A 197 -16.39 -14.72 8.90
N SER A 198 -17.52 -15.39 8.70
CA SER A 198 -18.25 -15.43 7.43
C SER A 198 -19.75 -15.13 7.66
N TYR A 199 -20.44 -14.81 6.56
CA TYR A 199 -21.91 -14.74 6.57
C TYR A 199 -22.47 -16.11 6.11
N PRO A 200 -23.50 -16.64 6.75
CA PRO A 200 -24.39 -16.05 7.77
C PRO A 200 -23.90 -16.14 9.22
N GLY A 201 -22.68 -16.58 9.46
CA GLY A 201 -22.07 -16.57 10.78
C GLY A 201 -21.30 -17.85 11.09
N TYR A 202 -20.48 -17.80 12.12
CA TYR A 202 -19.74 -18.91 12.68
C TYR A 202 -20.01 -18.92 14.17
N PHE A 203 -20.71 -19.94 14.64
CA PHE A 203 -21.17 -20.06 16.00
C PHE A 203 -20.48 -21.22 16.68
N TYR A 204 -20.11 -21.01 17.91
CA TYR A 204 -19.48 -22.02 18.73
C TYR A 204 -20.21 -22.13 20.06
N GLN A 205 -20.64 -23.33 20.40
CA GLN A 205 -21.25 -23.61 21.71
C GLN A 205 -20.21 -24.19 22.64
N PHE A 206 -19.96 -23.51 23.74
CA PHE A 206 -19.01 -23.97 24.75
C PHE A 206 -19.44 -25.32 25.32
N GLY A 207 -18.51 -26.27 25.33
CA GLY A 207 -18.77 -27.62 25.86
C GLY A 207 -19.47 -28.58 24.90
N ASN A 208 -19.81 -28.13 23.69
CA ASN A 208 -20.36 -29.02 22.67
C ASN A 208 -19.24 -29.57 21.77
N PRO A 209 -19.04 -30.90 21.71
CA PRO A 209 -18.03 -31.52 20.85
C PRO A 209 -18.38 -31.50 19.37
N ASP A 210 -19.66 -31.27 19.00
CA ASP A 210 -20.15 -31.42 17.63
C ASP A 210 -19.87 -30.20 16.73
N GLY A 211 -19.29 -29.13 17.33
CA GLY A 211 -19.16 -28.07 16.62
C GLY A 211 -18.26 -27.18 16.27
N PRO A 212 -17.97 -26.39 15.24
CA PRO A 212 -18.72 -25.14 15.00
C PRO A 212 -19.93 -25.31 14.08
N PHE A 213 -20.84 -24.35 14.16
CA PHE A 213 -22.08 -24.29 13.41
C PHE A 213 -22.18 -23.01 12.59
N THR A 214 -23.03 -23.04 11.58
CA THR A 214 -23.47 -21.86 10.83
C THR A 214 -24.98 -21.93 10.61
N ILE A 215 -25.60 -20.80 10.27
CA ILE A 215 -27.02 -20.79 9.91
C ILE A 215 -27.16 -21.39 8.51
N ASP A 216 -28.12 -22.26 8.33
CA ASP A 216 -28.48 -22.76 7.00
C ASP A 216 -29.14 -21.64 6.20
N SER A 217 -28.48 -21.18 5.15
CA SER A 217 -28.96 -20.10 4.30
C SER A 217 -30.22 -20.43 3.51
N THR A 218 -30.58 -21.72 3.40
CA THR A 218 -31.80 -22.16 2.69
C THR A 218 -33.05 -22.02 3.56
N THR A 219 -32.91 -22.23 4.86
CA THR A 219 -34.01 -22.12 5.82
C THR A 219 -34.01 -20.79 6.55
N GLY A 220 -32.83 -20.21 6.77
CA GLY A 220 -32.61 -18.95 7.48
C GLY A 220 -32.80 -19.02 8.99
N ASN A 221 -33.26 -20.16 9.53
CA ASN A 221 -33.65 -20.31 10.94
C ASN A 221 -33.20 -21.62 11.59
N THR A 222 -32.35 -22.38 10.93
CA THR A 222 -31.77 -23.63 11.48
C THR A 222 -30.27 -23.59 11.44
N PHE A 223 -29.65 -24.25 12.40
CA PHE A 223 -28.20 -24.44 12.40
C PHE A 223 -27.81 -25.73 11.67
N ARG A 224 -26.68 -25.71 11.01
CA ARG A 224 -25.98 -26.86 10.47
C ARG A 224 -24.50 -26.83 10.82
N PRO A 225 -23.78 -27.94 10.77
CA PRO A 225 -22.33 -27.95 10.94
C PRO A 225 -21.64 -26.99 9.95
N TYR A 226 -20.70 -26.23 10.45
CA TYR A 226 -19.86 -25.36 9.62
C TYR A 226 -18.87 -26.19 8.81
N ASN A 227 -18.82 -25.93 7.52
CA ASN A 227 -17.84 -26.54 6.62
C ASN A 227 -16.90 -25.49 6.04
N GLY A 228 -15.65 -25.44 6.51
CA GLY A 228 -14.66 -24.47 6.03
C GLY A 228 -14.41 -24.53 4.53
N ALA A 229 -14.73 -25.66 3.87
CA ALA A 229 -14.59 -25.78 2.42
C ALA A 229 -15.70 -25.04 1.65
N THR A 230 -16.86 -24.76 2.26
CA THR A 230 -17.98 -24.09 1.59
C THR A 230 -18.34 -22.76 2.22
N ASP A 231 -18.13 -22.64 3.53
CA ASP A 231 -18.68 -21.53 4.32
C ASP A 231 -17.67 -20.44 4.63
N ALA A 232 -16.36 -20.71 4.46
CA ALA A 232 -15.32 -19.73 4.73
C ALA A 232 -15.41 -18.52 3.80
N TYR A 233 -15.29 -17.33 4.39
CA TYR A 233 -15.31 -16.07 3.67
C TYR A 233 -13.99 -15.84 2.90
N ASN A 234 -14.10 -15.66 1.60
CA ASN A 234 -12.97 -15.30 0.74
C ASN A 234 -12.69 -13.79 0.82
N PHE A 235 -11.74 -13.39 1.65
CA PHE A 235 -11.38 -11.98 1.84
C PHE A 235 -10.39 -11.44 0.81
N GLY A 236 -9.70 -12.32 0.06
CA GLY A 236 -8.68 -11.94 -0.92
C GLY A 236 -9.18 -10.94 -1.97
N PRO A 237 -10.30 -11.21 -2.66
CA PRO A 237 -10.77 -10.38 -3.78
C PRO A 237 -10.97 -8.90 -3.47
N ALA A 238 -11.28 -8.54 -2.22
CA ALA A 238 -11.54 -7.17 -1.81
C ALA A 238 -10.27 -6.35 -1.54
N ASN A 239 -9.12 -7.00 -1.41
CA ASN A 239 -7.89 -6.34 -1.03
C ASN A 239 -7.17 -5.72 -2.23
N HIS A 240 -6.49 -4.60 -1.99
CA HIS A 240 -5.57 -4.02 -2.96
C HIS A 240 -4.18 -4.66 -2.88
N TYR A 241 -3.54 -4.85 -4.03
CA TYR A 241 -2.08 -4.95 -4.15
C TYR A 241 -1.45 -3.58 -4.28
N GLN A 242 -2.01 -2.75 -5.18
CA GLN A 242 -1.69 -1.35 -5.32
C GLN A 242 -2.93 -0.54 -5.06
N ARG A 243 -2.81 0.46 -4.21
CA ARG A 243 -3.87 1.43 -3.97
C ARG A 243 -3.88 2.47 -5.05
N PRO A 244 -5.04 2.97 -5.45
CA PRO A 244 -5.10 4.16 -6.28
C PRO A 244 -4.56 5.33 -5.48
N ASP A 245 -3.79 6.19 -6.13
CA ASP A 245 -3.32 7.43 -5.54
C ASP A 245 -3.28 8.57 -6.54
N ARG A 246 -3.56 9.76 -6.05
CA ARG A 246 -3.42 11.01 -6.81
C ARG A 246 -2.58 11.98 -6.03
N ARG A 247 -1.63 12.61 -6.71
CA ARG A 247 -0.75 13.62 -6.13
C ARG A 247 -0.66 14.84 -7.03
N TYR A 248 -0.81 16.00 -6.43
CA TYR A 248 -0.45 17.29 -7.00
C TYR A 248 0.73 17.85 -6.22
N SER A 249 1.73 18.34 -6.91
CA SER A 249 2.90 18.98 -6.30
C SER A 249 3.24 20.26 -7.03
N LEU A 250 3.55 21.30 -6.30
CA LEU A 250 4.07 22.54 -6.84
C LEU A 250 5.02 23.19 -5.83
N GLY A 251 5.95 23.97 -6.33
CA GLY A 251 6.84 24.73 -5.47
C GLY A 251 7.84 25.57 -6.23
N ALA A 252 8.59 26.33 -5.45
CA ALA A 252 9.68 27.13 -5.97
C ALA A 252 10.80 27.21 -4.94
N MET A 253 12.01 27.25 -5.43
CA MET A 253 13.22 27.50 -4.65
C MET A 253 13.94 28.66 -5.28
N GLY A 254 14.41 29.59 -4.45
CA GLY A 254 15.18 30.72 -4.93
C GLY A 254 16.27 31.09 -3.95
N HIS A 255 17.40 31.54 -4.47
CA HIS A 255 18.48 32.12 -3.69
C HIS A 255 19.12 33.29 -4.42
N TYR A 256 19.75 34.16 -3.67
CA TYR A 256 20.52 35.26 -4.19
C TYR A 256 21.63 35.68 -3.21
N GLU A 257 22.86 35.64 -3.69
CA GLU A 257 24.03 36.10 -2.94
C GLU A 257 24.10 37.62 -2.94
N LEU A 258 23.76 38.25 -1.81
CA LEU A 258 23.84 39.69 -1.63
C LEU A 258 25.29 40.16 -1.66
N ASN A 259 26.19 39.45 -1.00
CA ASN A 259 27.63 39.66 -0.94
C ASN A 259 28.31 38.37 -0.43
N GLU A 260 29.64 38.37 -0.32
CA GLU A 260 30.45 37.22 0.14
C GLU A 260 30.14 36.72 1.56
N HIS A 261 29.31 37.43 2.33
CA HIS A 261 28.94 37.08 3.71
C HIS A 261 27.44 36.83 3.88
N ALA A 262 26.63 37.08 2.86
CA ALA A 262 25.19 36.97 2.99
C ALA A 262 24.51 36.40 1.73
N ASP A 263 23.82 35.31 1.92
CA ASP A 263 22.94 34.65 0.94
C ASP A 263 21.50 34.64 1.47
N VAL A 264 20.56 35.09 0.65
CA VAL A 264 19.14 35.05 0.95
C VAL A 264 18.51 33.94 0.12
N TYR A 265 17.73 33.07 0.76
CA TYR A 265 17.07 32.00 0.07
C TYR A 265 15.61 31.83 0.52
N THR A 266 14.82 31.22 -0.35
CA THR A 266 13.44 30.81 -0.08
C THR A 266 13.19 29.41 -0.59
N GLN A 267 12.34 28.67 0.09
CA GLN A 267 11.88 27.35 -0.32
C GLN A 267 10.40 27.21 -0.01
N LEU A 268 9.59 27.07 -1.06
CA LEU A 268 8.15 26.84 -0.98
C LEU A 268 7.85 25.50 -1.59
N MET A 269 7.16 24.64 -0.85
CA MET A 269 6.74 23.32 -1.32
C MET A 269 5.29 23.09 -0.89
N PHE A 270 4.47 22.69 -1.84
CA PHE A 270 3.09 22.29 -1.62
C PHE A 270 2.87 20.93 -2.24
N THR A 271 2.23 20.03 -1.50
CA THR A 271 1.81 18.72 -2.00
C THR A 271 0.44 18.40 -1.45
N ASP A 272 -0.47 18.06 -2.35
CA ASP A 272 -1.74 17.42 -2.03
C ASP A 272 -1.66 15.96 -2.48
N TYR A 273 -1.88 15.04 -1.56
CA TYR A 273 -1.79 13.60 -1.80
C TYR A 273 -3.01 12.90 -1.24
N SER A 274 -3.70 12.16 -2.08
CA SER A 274 -4.83 11.34 -1.69
C SER A 274 -4.65 9.88 -2.13
N SER A 275 -5.07 8.95 -1.28
CA SER A 275 -5.06 7.52 -1.58
C SER A 275 -6.27 6.85 -0.93
N ILE A 276 -6.83 5.86 -1.62
CA ILE A 276 -7.93 5.06 -1.10
C ILE A 276 -7.39 3.68 -0.75
N ALA A 277 -7.57 3.29 0.51
CA ALA A 277 -7.23 1.94 0.95
C ALA A 277 -8.50 1.11 1.11
N GLN A 278 -8.54 -0.04 0.45
CA GLN A 278 -9.60 -1.01 0.60
C GLN A 278 -9.01 -2.34 1.05
N ILE A 279 -9.60 -2.88 2.08
CA ILE A 279 -9.42 -4.27 2.53
C ILE A 279 -10.80 -4.92 2.63
N ALA A 280 -10.82 -6.22 2.82
CA ALA A 280 -12.07 -6.94 3.11
C ALA A 280 -12.81 -6.30 4.28
N PRO A 281 -14.16 -6.33 4.27
CA PRO A 281 -14.98 -5.83 5.36
C PRO A 281 -14.52 -6.33 6.72
N GLY A 282 -14.59 -5.48 7.72
CA GLY A 282 -14.32 -5.84 9.11
C GLY A 282 -15.27 -6.93 9.57
N GLY A 283 -14.75 -7.92 10.27
CA GLY A 283 -15.55 -8.99 10.85
C GLY A 283 -15.81 -8.77 12.34
N ASN A 284 -16.86 -9.41 12.83
CA ASN A 284 -17.07 -9.60 14.26
C ASN A 284 -16.32 -10.88 14.66
N PHE A 285 -15.11 -10.70 15.22
CA PHE A 285 -14.24 -11.81 15.58
C PHE A 285 -14.59 -12.39 16.95
N PHE A 286 -14.08 -13.59 17.24
CA PHE A 286 -14.26 -14.28 18.51
C PHE A 286 -14.19 -13.34 19.71
N ASP A 287 -14.98 -13.62 20.72
CA ASP A 287 -15.06 -12.93 21.99
C ASP A 287 -15.77 -11.56 21.98
N SER A 288 -16.23 -11.10 20.82
CA SER A 288 -16.88 -9.79 20.75
C SER A 288 -18.38 -9.83 20.85
N SER A 289 -19.01 -11.01 20.67
CA SER A 289 -20.48 -11.13 20.74
C SER A 289 -20.92 -12.51 21.23
N GLN A 290 -21.91 -12.50 22.12
CA GLN A 290 -22.61 -13.69 22.59
C GLN A 290 -24.06 -13.64 22.13
N VAL A 291 -24.59 -14.79 21.76
CA VAL A 291 -26.02 -14.97 21.45
C VAL A 291 -26.64 -15.71 22.60
N ASN A 292 -27.72 -15.16 23.16
CA ASN A 292 -28.46 -15.80 24.24
C ASN A 292 -29.15 -17.06 23.76
N CYS A 293 -29.24 -18.06 24.65
CA CYS A 293 -29.89 -19.35 24.35
C CYS A 293 -31.40 -19.24 24.08
N ASP A 294 -32.02 -18.13 24.47
CA ASP A 294 -33.41 -17.81 24.20
C ASP A 294 -33.65 -17.00 22.91
N ASN A 295 -32.59 -16.81 22.13
CA ASN A 295 -32.71 -16.19 20.82
C ASN A 295 -33.58 -17.06 19.90
N PRO A 296 -34.59 -16.51 19.22
CA PRO A 296 -35.47 -17.29 18.36
C PRO A 296 -34.78 -17.97 17.17
N LEU A 297 -33.51 -17.70 16.92
CA LEU A 297 -32.67 -18.39 15.93
C LEU A 297 -31.87 -19.57 16.53
N MET A 298 -31.97 -19.79 17.85
CA MET A 298 -31.33 -20.90 18.57
C MET A 298 -32.38 -22.06 18.83
#